data_677ae8bbd4fdeb805d795f4f824eb6bc
#
_entry.id   677ae8bbd4fdeb805d795f4f824eb6bc
#
_cell.length_a   1.000
_cell.length_b   1.000
_cell.length_c   1.000
_cell.angle_alpha   90.00
_cell.angle_beta   90.00
_cell.angle_gamma   90.00
#
_symmetry.space_group_name_H-M   'P 1'
#
loop_
_entity.id
_entity.type
_entity.pdbx_description
1 polymer ?
#
loop_
_entity_poly.entity_id
_entity_poly.type
_entity_poly.pdbx_seq_one_letter_code
_entity_poly.pdbx_strand_id
1 'polypeptide(L)'
;MVISTKLTVTAAIVAATCTFGSISHADGHADVCATPTKLGDMGSFPGEVITVQGSLLGTDEEMFLNTVSCFEKATGAKIQYSGSRDFAALVVADMRSNNPPNIAIFPQPGLAADMAAEGHLIPIGDDAAAWMN
;
A
#
# COMPACT_ATOMS: atom_id res chain seq x y z
N MET A 1 -6.88 90.95 -3.33
CA MET A 1 -6.79 89.89 -4.32
C MET A 1 -6.08 88.73 -3.66
N VAL A 2 -6.83 87.73 -3.13
CA VAL A 2 -6.32 86.64 -2.30
C VAL A 2 -6.45 85.37 -3.12
N ILE A 3 -5.33 84.79 -3.44
CA ILE A 3 -5.27 83.50 -4.16
C ILE A 3 -5.15 82.38 -3.11
N SER A 4 -6.24 81.66 -2.95
CA SER A 4 -6.29 80.48 -2.06
C SER A 4 -5.78 79.24 -2.80
N THR A 5 -4.60 78.76 -2.47
CA THR A 5 -4.04 77.53 -3.03
C THR A 5 -4.48 76.36 -2.15
N LYS A 6 -5.37 75.52 -2.69
CA LYS A 6 -5.78 74.25 -2.04
C LYS A 6 -4.69 73.20 -2.24
N LEU A 7 -4.06 72.82 -1.17
CA LEU A 7 -3.09 71.72 -1.12
C LEU A 7 -3.86 70.41 -1.00
N THR A 8 -3.88 69.63 -2.05
CA THR A 8 -4.52 68.28 -2.08
C THR A 8 -3.47 67.29 -1.61
N VAL A 9 -3.65 66.80 -0.38
CA VAL A 9 -2.84 65.72 0.18
C VAL A 9 -3.40 64.39 -0.32
N THR A 10 -2.71 63.75 -1.26
CA THR A 10 -3.05 62.41 -1.74
C THR A 10 -2.44 61.42 -0.75
N ALA A 11 -3.28 60.80 0.11
CA ALA A 11 -2.87 59.71 0.95
C ALA A 11 -2.73 58.42 0.12
N ALA A 12 -1.50 57.97 -0.12
CA ALA A 12 -1.23 56.70 -0.69
C ALA A 12 -1.44 55.60 0.37
N ILE A 13 -2.53 54.87 0.25
CA ILE A 13 -2.78 53.66 1.06
C ILE A 13 -1.95 52.52 0.45
N VAL A 14 -0.83 52.19 1.10
CA VAL A 14 -0.08 50.97 0.78
C VAL A 14 -0.83 49.80 1.39
N ALA A 15 -1.61 49.09 0.59
CA ALA A 15 -2.21 47.82 0.98
C ALA A 15 -1.09 46.77 1.04
N ALA A 16 -0.62 46.46 2.24
CA ALA A 16 0.24 45.32 2.48
C ALA A 16 -0.61 44.04 2.30
N THR A 17 -0.56 43.44 1.14
CA THR A 17 -1.12 42.09 0.91
C THR A 17 -0.28 41.06 1.68
N CYS A 18 -0.73 40.69 2.89
CA CYS A 18 -0.22 39.53 3.57
C CYS A 18 -0.65 38.29 2.75
N THR A 19 0.23 37.80 1.89
CA THR A 19 0.08 36.46 1.33
C THR A 19 0.26 35.46 2.47
N PHE A 20 -0.88 35.01 3.01
CA PHE A 20 -0.88 33.81 3.83
C PHE A 20 -0.45 32.67 2.93
N GLY A 21 0.84 32.33 2.97
CA GLY A 21 1.32 31.09 2.42
C GLY A 21 0.54 29.95 3.08
N SER A 22 -0.32 29.30 2.33
CA SER A 22 -0.92 28.05 2.74
C SER A 22 0.24 27.10 3.07
N ILE A 23 0.46 26.84 4.36
CA ILE A 23 1.29 25.74 4.80
C ILE A 23 0.51 24.51 4.40
N SER A 24 0.79 23.98 3.20
CA SER A 24 0.41 22.62 2.87
C SER A 24 1.08 21.75 3.92
N HIS A 25 0.31 21.27 4.87
CA HIS A 25 0.70 20.10 5.62
C HIS A 25 0.78 19.01 4.54
N ALA A 26 2.00 18.75 4.07
CA ALA A 26 2.31 17.50 3.44
C ALA A 26 2.08 16.47 4.55
N ASP A 27 0.87 15.88 4.56
CA ASP A 27 0.63 14.66 5.29
C ASP A 27 1.76 13.72 4.87
N GLY A 28 2.67 13.45 5.83
CA GLY A 28 3.92 12.74 5.58
C GLY A 28 3.73 11.24 5.38
N HIS A 29 2.67 10.84 4.72
CA HIS A 29 2.58 9.58 4.02
C HIS A 29 3.36 9.75 2.71
N ALA A 30 4.69 9.56 2.80
CA ALA A 30 5.47 9.27 1.61
C ALA A 30 4.64 8.22 0.83
N ASP A 31 4.36 8.50 -0.45
CA ASP A 31 3.65 7.55 -1.29
C ASP A 31 4.40 6.22 -1.22
N VAL A 32 3.85 5.24 -0.51
CA VAL A 32 4.49 3.93 -0.32
C VAL A 32 4.81 3.25 -1.66
N CYS A 33 4.18 3.71 -2.74
CA CYS A 33 4.43 3.27 -4.10
C CYS A 33 5.54 4.06 -4.82
N ALA A 34 6.10 5.11 -4.20
CA ALA A 34 7.15 5.93 -4.83
C ALA A 34 8.53 5.27 -4.80
N THR A 35 8.71 4.21 -4.02
CA THR A 35 9.96 3.44 -4.06
C THR A 35 10.08 2.80 -5.45
N PRO A 36 11.25 2.92 -6.12
CA PRO A 36 11.49 2.29 -7.40
C PRO A 36 11.42 0.77 -7.22
N THR A 37 10.26 0.21 -7.43
CA THR A 37 10.04 -1.22 -7.41
C THR A 37 9.97 -1.69 -8.85
N LYS A 38 10.52 -2.86 -9.14
CA LYS A 38 10.40 -3.53 -10.45
C LYS A 38 8.96 -4.03 -10.71
N LEU A 39 7.98 -3.49 -9.98
CA LEU A 39 6.57 -3.92 -10.08
C LEU A 39 6.01 -3.70 -11.49
N GLY A 40 6.45 -2.65 -12.20
CA GLY A 40 6.04 -2.39 -13.58
C GLY A 40 6.51 -3.45 -14.57
N ASP A 41 7.56 -4.21 -14.23
CA ASP A 41 8.13 -5.26 -15.08
C ASP A 41 7.41 -6.61 -14.88
N MET A 42 6.51 -6.72 -13.90
CA MET A 42 5.82 -7.96 -13.56
C MET A 42 4.66 -8.32 -14.51
N GLY A 43 4.31 -7.42 -15.42
CA GLY A 43 3.20 -7.62 -16.36
C GLY A 43 1.88 -6.98 -15.89
N SER A 44 0.83 -7.22 -16.67
CA SER A 44 -0.50 -6.66 -16.42
C SER A 44 -1.52 -7.80 -16.28
N PHE A 45 -2.30 -7.79 -15.20
CA PHE A 45 -3.25 -8.84 -14.83
C PHE A 45 -4.62 -8.25 -14.44
N PRO A 46 -5.27 -7.48 -15.31
CA PRO A 46 -6.52 -6.80 -14.97
C PRO A 46 -7.64 -7.84 -14.75
N GLY A 47 -8.30 -7.72 -13.60
CA GLY A 47 -9.41 -8.60 -13.23
C GLY A 47 -9.01 -9.91 -12.55
N GLU A 48 -7.72 -10.24 -12.48
CA GLU A 48 -7.24 -11.38 -11.71
C GLU A 48 -7.38 -11.10 -10.21
N VAL A 49 -7.80 -12.12 -9.46
CA VAL A 49 -7.93 -12.05 -7.99
C VAL A 49 -6.96 -13.04 -7.36
N ILE A 50 -6.10 -12.53 -6.49
CA ILE A 50 -5.16 -13.32 -5.72
C ILE A 50 -5.67 -13.41 -4.28
N THR A 51 -6.06 -14.60 -3.86
CA THR A 51 -6.50 -14.84 -2.48
C THR A 51 -5.30 -15.03 -1.56
N VAL A 52 -5.29 -14.28 -0.47
CA VAL A 52 -4.23 -14.34 0.55
C VAL A 52 -4.86 -14.62 1.90
N GLN A 53 -4.33 -15.60 2.63
CA GLN A 53 -4.80 -15.95 3.97
C GLN A 53 -3.65 -15.78 4.97
N GLY A 54 -3.95 -15.21 6.15
CA GLY A 54 -2.92 -14.96 7.16
C GLY A 54 -3.48 -14.71 8.54
N SER A 55 -2.61 -14.34 9.47
CA SER A 55 -2.96 -14.00 10.85
C SER A 55 -2.90 -12.50 11.15
N LEU A 56 -2.62 -11.65 10.16
CA LEU A 56 -2.58 -10.21 10.34
C LEU A 56 -3.99 -9.67 10.56
N LEU A 57 -4.19 -8.85 11.59
CA LEU A 57 -5.49 -8.26 11.95
C LEU A 57 -5.32 -6.82 12.39
N GLY A 58 -6.38 -6.02 12.23
CA GLY A 58 -6.37 -4.61 12.64
C GLY A 58 -5.28 -3.81 11.94
N THR A 59 -4.43 -3.11 12.69
CA THR A 59 -3.38 -2.25 12.13
C THR A 59 -2.38 -3.02 11.24
N ASP A 60 -2.04 -4.26 11.58
CA ASP A 60 -1.11 -5.07 10.78
C ASP A 60 -1.73 -5.45 9.44
N GLU A 61 -3.01 -5.76 9.42
CA GLU A 61 -3.78 -5.99 8.19
C GLU A 61 -3.83 -4.73 7.32
N GLU A 62 -4.12 -3.57 7.92
CA GLU A 62 -4.14 -2.28 7.21
C GLU A 62 -2.77 -1.97 6.59
N MET A 63 -1.67 -2.19 7.33
CA MET A 63 -0.32 -1.99 6.83
C MET A 63 0.00 -2.93 5.66
N PHE A 64 -0.39 -4.20 5.76
CA PHE A 64 -0.24 -5.16 4.69
C PHE A 64 -1.01 -4.74 3.44
N LEU A 65 -2.30 -4.39 3.57
CA LEU A 65 -3.13 -3.94 2.46
C LEU A 65 -2.58 -2.68 1.79
N ASN A 66 -2.08 -1.73 2.57
CA ASN A 66 -1.41 -0.54 2.04
C ASN A 66 -0.16 -0.90 1.22
N THR A 67 0.63 -1.85 1.71
CA THR A 67 1.84 -2.31 1.01
C THR A 67 1.50 -2.97 -0.33
N VAL A 68 0.54 -3.88 -0.36
CA VAL A 68 0.16 -4.59 -1.58
C VAL A 68 -0.63 -3.72 -2.56
N SER A 69 -1.17 -2.58 -2.13
CA SER A 69 -1.88 -1.63 -2.99
C SER A 69 -1.01 -1.13 -4.15
N CYS A 70 0.31 -1.06 -3.96
CA CYS A 70 1.25 -0.67 -5.02
C CYS A 70 1.31 -1.73 -6.13
N PHE A 71 1.30 -3.00 -5.75
CA PHE A 71 1.23 -4.11 -6.69
C PHE A 71 -0.10 -4.08 -7.47
N GLU A 72 -1.23 -3.89 -6.78
CA GLU A 72 -2.53 -3.79 -7.44
C GLU A 72 -2.59 -2.65 -8.45
N LYS A 73 -2.06 -1.46 -8.08
CA LYS A 73 -2.00 -0.30 -8.98
C LYS A 73 -1.10 -0.55 -10.19
N ALA A 74 0.02 -1.24 -10.00
CA ALA A 74 0.99 -1.50 -11.07
C ALA A 74 0.52 -2.58 -12.04
N THR A 75 -0.17 -3.62 -11.54
CA THR A 75 -0.49 -4.82 -12.33
C THR A 75 -1.96 -4.92 -12.75
N GLY A 76 -2.86 -4.23 -12.06
CA GLY A 76 -4.32 -4.35 -12.24
C GLY A 76 -4.95 -5.59 -11.58
N ALA A 77 -4.15 -6.48 -10.98
CA ALA A 77 -4.65 -7.58 -10.15
C ALA A 77 -5.27 -7.06 -8.85
N LYS A 78 -6.05 -7.90 -8.17
CA LYS A 78 -6.67 -7.61 -6.88
C LYS A 78 -6.21 -8.60 -5.82
N ILE A 79 -5.86 -8.09 -4.65
CA ILE A 79 -5.52 -8.91 -3.49
C ILE A 79 -6.76 -9.03 -2.60
N GLN A 80 -7.23 -10.24 -2.42
CA GLN A 80 -8.30 -10.55 -1.48
C GLN A 80 -7.69 -11.20 -0.24
N TYR A 81 -7.46 -10.38 0.79
CA TYR A 81 -6.90 -10.86 2.05
C TYR A 81 -7.99 -11.36 3.00
N SER A 82 -7.70 -12.45 3.71
CA SER A 82 -8.54 -13.02 4.78
C SER A 82 -7.68 -13.25 6.01
N GLY A 83 -7.83 -12.38 7.01
CA GLY A 83 -7.14 -12.48 8.29
C GLY A 83 -7.92 -13.27 9.33
N SER A 84 -7.26 -14.15 10.10
CA SER A 84 -7.89 -14.89 11.19
C SER A 84 -6.92 -15.21 12.32
N ARG A 85 -7.41 -15.15 13.57
CA ARG A 85 -6.68 -15.67 14.73
C ARG A 85 -6.54 -17.18 14.69
N ASP A 86 -7.49 -17.85 14.04
CA ASP A 86 -7.51 -19.30 13.88
C ASP A 86 -6.85 -19.74 12.56
N PHE A 87 -5.98 -18.88 11.99
CA PHE A 87 -5.32 -19.10 10.71
C PHE A 87 -4.74 -20.52 10.56
N ALA A 88 -4.04 -21.02 11.59
CA ALA A 88 -3.41 -22.32 11.53
C ALA A 88 -4.41 -23.47 11.29
N ALA A 89 -5.56 -23.42 11.93
CA ALA A 89 -6.60 -24.44 11.75
C ALA A 89 -7.30 -24.29 10.39
N LEU A 90 -7.60 -23.04 10.00
CA LEU A 90 -8.30 -22.75 8.76
C LEU A 90 -7.45 -23.10 7.52
N VAL A 91 -6.18 -22.68 7.48
CA VAL A 91 -5.31 -22.95 6.34
C VAL A 91 -5.09 -24.43 6.12
N VAL A 92 -4.92 -25.22 7.18
CA VAL A 92 -4.79 -26.68 7.10
C VAL A 92 -6.07 -27.31 6.57
N ALA A 93 -7.24 -26.86 7.06
CA ALA A 93 -8.53 -27.37 6.59
C ALA A 93 -8.74 -27.05 5.10
N ASP A 94 -8.44 -25.82 4.66
CA ASP A 94 -8.59 -25.38 3.29
C ASP A 94 -7.65 -26.14 2.35
N MET A 95 -6.38 -26.33 2.72
CA MET A 95 -5.40 -27.10 1.96
C MET A 95 -5.83 -28.57 1.80
N ARG A 96 -6.27 -29.20 2.88
CA ARG A 96 -6.71 -30.62 2.85
C ARG A 96 -8.06 -30.83 2.14
N SER A 97 -8.90 -29.79 2.07
CA SER A 97 -10.17 -29.83 1.33
C SER A 97 -10.05 -29.47 -0.14
N ASN A 98 -8.83 -29.31 -0.65
CA ASN A 98 -8.55 -28.93 -2.05
C ASN A 98 -9.10 -27.52 -2.43
N ASN A 99 -9.16 -26.63 -1.46
CA ASN A 99 -9.58 -25.25 -1.65
C ASN A 99 -8.56 -24.27 -1.02
N PRO A 100 -7.26 -24.40 -1.33
CA PRO A 100 -6.24 -23.55 -0.72
C PRO A 100 -6.33 -22.11 -1.23
N PRO A 101 -5.88 -21.11 -0.42
CA PRO A 101 -5.62 -19.78 -0.92
C PRO A 101 -4.47 -19.82 -1.93
N ASN A 102 -4.37 -18.78 -2.79
CA ASN A 102 -3.20 -18.66 -3.67
C ASN A 102 -1.91 -18.43 -2.88
N ILE A 103 -2.01 -17.67 -1.78
CA ILE A 103 -0.89 -17.36 -0.89
C ILE A 103 -1.32 -17.53 0.56
N ALA A 104 -0.47 -18.17 1.38
CA ALA A 104 -0.64 -18.27 2.82
C ALA A 104 0.54 -17.61 3.53
N ILE A 105 0.27 -16.72 4.49
CA ILE A 105 1.29 -16.04 5.31
C ILE A 105 1.38 -16.77 6.65
N PHE A 106 2.38 -17.65 6.77
CA PHE A 106 2.59 -18.47 7.96
C PHE A 106 3.36 -17.71 9.05
N PRO A 107 2.76 -17.44 10.21
CA PRO A 107 3.52 -16.91 11.36
C PRO A 107 4.39 -17.97 12.03
N GLN A 108 4.10 -19.26 11.80
CA GLN A 108 4.82 -20.39 12.38
C GLN A 108 5.57 -21.15 11.29
N PRO A 109 6.92 -21.11 11.26
CA PRO A 109 7.71 -21.83 10.27
C PRO A 109 7.51 -23.35 10.29
N GLY A 110 7.25 -23.93 11.47
CA GLY A 110 6.97 -25.36 11.62
C GLY A 110 5.73 -25.80 10.84
N LEU A 111 4.63 -25.06 10.96
CA LEU A 111 3.41 -25.37 10.23
C LEU A 111 3.63 -25.27 8.69
N ALA A 112 4.40 -24.27 8.24
CA ALA A 112 4.75 -24.15 6.82
C ALA A 112 5.56 -25.36 6.34
N ALA A 113 6.53 -25.83 7.16
CA ALA A 113 7.34 -27.02 6.85
C ALA A 113 6.48 -28.29 6.77
N ASP A 114 5.53 -28.48 7.68
CA ASP A 114 4.62 -29.61 7.67
C ASP A 114 3.74 -29.59 6.40
N MET A 115 3.17 -28.43 6.06
CA MET A 115 2.36 -28.28 4.83
C MET A 115 3.20 -28.50 3.55
N ALA A 116 4.44 -28.09 3.54
CA ALA A 116 5.36 -28.37 2.45
C ALA A 116 5.68 -29.87 2.33
N ALA A 117 5.91 -30.56 3.45
CA ALA A 117 6.15 -32.00 3.47
C ALA A 117 4.93 -32.82 3.01
N GLU A 118 3.71 -32.33 3.28
CA GLU A 118 2.45 -32.90 2.79
C GLU A 118 2.19 -32.57 1.29
N GLY A 119 3.03 -31.75 0.65
CA GLY A 119 2.91 -31.39 -0.76
C GLY A 119 1.89 -30.29 -1.07
N HIS A 120 1.45 -29.54 -0.05
CA HIS A 120 0.49 -28.45 -0.20
C HIS A 120 1.10 -27.13 -0.65
N LEU A 121 2.43 -26.99 -0.56
CA LEU A 121 3.14 -25.78 -0.98
C LEU A 121 3.93 -26.01 -2.25
N ILE A 122 3.92 -25.01 -3.12
CA ILE A 122 4.69 -24.99 -4.37
C ILE A 122 6.00 -24.26 -4.09
N PRO A 123 7.17 -24.85 -4.40
CA PRO A 123 8.45 -24.13 -4.28
C PRO A 123 8.47 -22.86 -5.12
N ILE A 124 9.04 -21.79 -4.56
CA ILE A 124 9.30 -20.56 -5.31
C ILE A 124 10.36 -20.88 -6.37
N GLY A 125 10.09 -20.52 -7.64
CA GLY A 125 11.00 -20.79 -8.75
C GLY A 125 12.33 -20.03 -8.63
N ASP A 126 13.32 -20.48 -9.40
CA ASP A 126 14.67 -19.90 -9.40
C ASP A 126 14.69 -18.42 -9.76
N ASP A 127 13.77 -17.96 -10.59
CA ASP A 127 13.62 -16.55 -10.96
C ASP A 127 13.28 -15.67 -9.76
N ALA A 128 12.40 -16.15 -8.87
CA ALA A 128 12.06 -15.44 -7.64
C ALA A 128 13.23 -15.46 -6.64
N ALA A 129 13.97 -16.56 -6.55
CA ALA A 129 15.17 -16.66 -5.74
C ALA A 129 16.27 -15.69 -6.23
N ALA A 130 16.45 -15.56 -7.54
CA ALA A 130 17.39 -14.60 -8.13
C ALA A 130 17.00 -13.13 -7.88
N TRP A 131 15.72 -12.86 -7.78
CA TRP A 131 15.21 -11.50 -7.48
C TRP A 131 15.44 -11.10 -6.01
N MET A 132 15.49 -12.05 -5.08
CA MET A 132 15.70 -11.81 -3.64
C MET A 132 17.19 -11.63 -3.26
N ASN A 133 18.15 -11.94 -4.14
CA ASN A 133 19.59 -11.76 -3.97
C ASN A 133 20.09 -10.48 -4.66
#